data_3eb26dfce630cad3c8e1cd0794e10095
#
_entry.id   3eb26dfce630cad3c8e1cd0794e10095
#
_cell.length_a   1.000
_cell.length_b   1.000
_cell.length_c   1.000
_cell.angle_alpha   90.00
_cell.angle_beta   90.00
_cell.angle_gamma   90.00
#
_symmetry.space_group_name_H-M   'P 1'
#
loop_
_entity.id
_entity.type
_entity.pdbx_description
1 polymer ?
#
loop_
_entity_poly.entity_id
_entity_poly.type
_entity_poly.pdbx_seq_one_letter_code
_entity_poly.pdbx_strand_id
1 'polypeptide(L)'
;MKAFKKAGIVLLAIAVILTAVFLAGRYGWKLGGFRACQGAGITSVEVSEKAVHITGFYPGSFPNGFCGYYAKEQGGKLYVGFRFSAVFGFFDNGDFDITIPLKGEISEVILKTGMMETSVWTAQNGSLPRSE
;
A
#
# COMPACT_ATOMS: atom_id res chain seq x y z
N MET A 1 -18.78 43.72 -5.66
CA MET A 1 -17.58 43.07 -6.22
C MET A 1 -16.63 42.52 -5.16
N LYS A 2 -16.50 43.19 -4.00
CA LYS A 2 -15.69 42.65 -2.90
C LYS A 2 -16.18 41.29 -2.39
N ALA A 3 -17.48 41.06 -2.43
CA ALA A 3 -18.06 39.76 -2.00
C ALA A 3 -17.61 38.59 -2.88
N PHE A 4 -17.48 38.82 -4.19
CA PHE A 4 -17.01 37.79 -5.11
C PHE A 4 -15.55 37.42 -4.89
N LYS A 5 -14.72 38.39 -4.60
CA LYS A 5 -13.30 38.14 -4.30
C LYS A 5 -13.14 37.35 -3.02
N LYS A 6 -13.91 37.68 -1.96
CA LYS A 6 -13.87 36.98 -0.69
C LYS A 6 -14.37 35.55 -0.86
N ALA A 7 -15.46 35.33 -1.60
CA ALA A 7 -16.00 34.01 -1.88
C ALA A 7 -14.97 33.16 -2.66
N GLY A 8 -14.30 33.73 -3.65
CA GLY A 8 -13.27 33.04 -4.41
C GLY A 8 -12.08 32.64 -3.55
N ILE A 9 -11.65 33.52 -2.66
CA ILE A 9 -10.53 33.23 -1.74
C ILE A 9 -10.91 32.12 -0.75
N VAL A 10 -12.13 32.15 -0.22
CA VAL A 10 -12.63 31.12 0.69
C VAL A 10 -12.72 29.77 -0.02
N LEU A 11 -13.26 29.73 -1.24
CA LEU A 11 -13.36 28.51 -2.02
C LEU A 11 -11.98 27.94 -2.34
N LEU A 12 -11.02 28.80 -2.69
CA LEU A 12 -9.65 28.37 -2.94
C LEU A 12 -9.01 27.79 -1.67
N ALA A 13 -9.21 28.45 -0.53
CA ALA A 13 -8.67 27.95 0.74
C ALA A 13 -9.26 26.58 1.10
N ILE A 14 -10.56 26.39 0.91
CA ILE A 14 -11.22 25.11 1.14
C ILE A 14 -10.64 24.04 0.22
N ALA A 15 -10.48 24.37 -1.08
CA ALA A 15 -9.91 23.43 -2.05
C ALA A 15 -8.49 23.01 -1.66
N VAL A 16 -7.66 23.94 -1.23
CA VAL A 16 -6.28 23.65 -0.77
C VAL A 16 -6.29 22.76 0.45
N ILE A 17 -7.15 23.07 1.43
CA ILE A 17 -7.26 22.26 2.65
C ILE A 17 -7.72 20.84 2.33
N LEU A 18 -8.76 20.69 1.51
CA LEU A 18 -9.27 19.36 1.12
C LEU A 18 -8.22 18.55 0.35
N THR A 19 -7.47 19.21 -0.54
CA THR A 19 -6.38 18.56 -1.27
C THR A 19 -5.29 18.11 -0.31
N ALA A 20 -4.90 18.96 0.65
CA ALA A 20 -3.89 18.61 1.63
C ALA A 20 -4.33 17.44 2.50
N VAL A 21 -5.58 17.43 2.96
CA VAL A 21 -6.13 16.34 3.76
C VAL A 21 -6.16 15.03 2.96
N PHE A 22 -6.60 15.10 1.71
CA PHE A 22 -6.64 13.94 0.83
C PHE A 22 -5.24 13.36 0.61
N LEU A 23 -4.27 14.19 0.28
CA LEU A 23 -2.89 13.75 0.05
C LEU A 23 -2.27 13.18 1.33
N ALA A 24 -2.53 13.82 2.47
CA ALA A 24 -2.03 13.31 3.75
C ALA A 24 -2.63 11.95 4.07
N GLY A 25 -3.92 11.76 3.82
CA GLY A 25 -4.57 10.46 4.07
C GLY A 25 -4.14 9.38 3.12
N ARG A 26 -3.93 9.72 1.83
CA ARG A 26 -3.54 8.74 0.82
C ARG A 26 -2.07 8.33 0.93
N TYR A 27 -1.19 9.25 1.25
CA TYR A 27 0.26 9.00 1.23
C TYR A 27 0.94 9.12 2.58
N GLY A 28 0.38 9.91 3.50
CA GLY A 28 0.97 10.16 4.80
C GLY A 28 1.03 8.93 5.72
N TRP A 29 0.22 7.92 5.45
CA TRP A 29 0.24 6.67 6.22
C TRP A 29 1.62 6.00 6.20
N LYS A 30 2.41 6.26 5.17
CA LYS A 30 3.77 5.71 5.05
C LYS A 30 4.68 6.15 6.20
N LEU A 31 4.38 7.28 6.83
CA LEU A 31 5.11 7.74 8.01
C LEU A 31 4.93 6.80 9.20
N GLY A 32 3.82 6.09 9.27
CA GLY A 32 3.57 5.05 10.27
C GLY A 32 4.19 3.70 9.92
N GLY A 33 4.68 3.55 8.69
CA GLY A 33 5.29 2.32 8.22
C GLY A 33 4.32 1.14 8.27
N PHE A 34 4.82 0.01 8.75
CA PHE A 34 4.01 -1.21 8.80
C PHE A 34 2.82 -1.15 9.75
N ARG A 35 2.84 -0.24 10.72
CA ARG A 35 1.71 -0.07 11.65
C ARG A 35 0.43 0.39 10.94
N ALA A 36 0.58 1.11 9.84
CA ALA A 36 -0.55 1.59 9.06
C ALA A 36 -0.99 0.60 7.98
N CYS A 37 -0.31 -0.52 7.82
CA CYS A 37 -0.61 -1.50 6.80
C CYS A 37 -1.73 -2.44 7.22
N GLN A 38 -2.47 -2.92 6.22
CA GLN A 38 -3.62 -3.80 6.41
C GLN A 38 -3.37 -5.15 5.73
N GLY A 39 -4.18 -6.16 6.09
CA GLY A 39 -4.12 -7.45 5.43
C GLY A 39 -4.49 -7.35 3.95
N ALA A 40 -3.87 -8.15 3.13
CA ALA A 40 -4.13 -8.22 1.70
C ALA A 40 -4.24 -9.66 1.26
N GLY A 41 -5.06 -9.91 0.23
CA GLY A 41 -5.09 -11.20 -0.44
C GLY A 41 -3.99 -11.24 -1.49
N ILE A 42 -3.05 -12.16 -1.37
CA ILE A 42 -1.94 -12.26 -2.32
C ILE A 42 -2.28 -13.30 -3.38
N THR A 43 -2.32 -12.88 -4.63
CA THR A 43 -2.61 -13.76 -5.77
C THR A 43 -1.34 -14.42 -6.28
N SER A 44 -0.25 -13.66 -6.44
CA SER A 44 1.02 -14.19 -6.90
C SER A 44 2.19 -13.37 -6.38
N VAL A 45 3.33 -14.05 -6.20
CA VAL A 45 4.60 -13.42 -5.86
C VAL A 45 5.65 -13.99 -6.80
N GLU A 46 6.27 -13.13 -7.61
CA GLU A 46 7.33 -13.50 -8.53
C GLU A 46 8.60 -12.74 -8.14
N VAL A 47 9.64 -13.48 -7.83
CA VAL A 47 10.91 -12.90 -7.41
C VAL A 47 11.95 -13.08 -8.51
N SER A 48 12.54 -11.98 -8.95
CA SER A 48 13.69 -11.98 -9.86
C SER A 48 14.90 -11.45 -9.11
N GLU A 49 16.06 -11.41 -9.78
CA GLU A 49 17.28 -10.92 -9.16
C GLU A 49 17.20 -9.45 -8.74
N LYS A 50 16.38 -8.66 -9.43
CA LYS A 50 16.35 -7.21 -9.27
C LYS A 50 15.03 -6.67 -8.72
N ALA A 51 13.98 -7.47 -8.69
CA ALA A 51 12.66 -6.99 -8.30
C ALA A 51 11.74 -8.12 -7.85
N VAL A 52 10.72 -7.75 -7.08
CA VAL A 52 9.64 -8.64 -6.69
C VAL A 52 8.35 -8.07 -7.29
N HIS A 53 7.63 -8.93 -8.01
CA HIS A 53 6.33 -8.59 -8.58
C HIS A 53 5.23 -9.26 -7.75
N ILE A 54 4.34 -8.47 -7.18
CA ILE A 54 3.28 -8.97 -6.31
C ILE A 54 1.93 -8.50 -6.86
N THR A 55 1.03 -9.45 -7.04
CA THR A 55 -0.36 -9.15 -7.38
C THR A 55 -1.27 -9.62 -6.26
N GLY A 56 -2.36 -8.90 -6.05
CA GLY A 56 -3.29 -9.24 -5.00
C GLY A 56 -4.52 -8.35 -5.00
N PHE A 57 -5.28 -8.40 -3.89
CA PHE A 57 -6.55 -7.70 -3.78
C PHE A 57 -6.86 -7.37 -2.32
N TYR A 58 -7.84 -6.47 -2.13
CA TYR A 58 -8.38 -6.19 -0.81
C TYR A 58 -9.32 -7.33 -0.38
N PRO A 59 -9.03 -8.00 0.73
CA PRO A 59 -9.83 -9.17 1.14
C PRO A 59 -11.11 -8.84 1.90
N GLY A 60 -11.37 -7.56 2.18
CA GLY A 60 -12.54 -7.16 2.94
C GLY A 60 -13.83 -7.14 2.11
N SER A 61 -14.97 -7.01 2.80
CA SER A 61 -16.29 -6.99 2.18
C SER A 61 -16.69 -5.62 1.62
N PHE A 62 -16.07 -4.54 2.10
CA PHE A 62 -16.33 -3.19 1.59
C PHE A 62 -15.37 -2.86 0.45
N PRO A 63 -15.84 -2.13 -0.58
CA PRO A 63 -14.95 -1.69 -1.64
C PRO A 63 -13.97 -0.65 -1.09
N ASN A 64 -12.71 -1.02 -1.03
CA ASN A 64 -11.61 -0.13 -0.67
C ASN A 64 -10.58 -0.12 -1.79
N GLY A 65 -10.17 1.08 -2.17
CA GLY A 65 -9.15 1.25 -3.18
C GLY A 65 -7.74 1.11 -2.63
N PHE A 66 -6.83 0.68 -3.47
CA PHE A 66 -5.43 0.51 -3.11
C PHE A 66 -4.75 1.88 -2.97
N CYS A 67 -4.19 2.15 -1.79
CA CYS A 67 -3.47 3.40 -1.51
C CYS A 67 -1.97 3.31 -1.74
N GLY A 68 -1.41 2.12 -1.74
CA GLY A 68 0.03 1.94 -1.92
C GLY A 68 0.59 0.84 -1.03
N TYR A 69 1.91 0.72 -1.07
CA TYR A 69 2.62 -0.28 -0.28
C TYR A 69 3.80 0.36 0.45
N TYR A 70 4.24 -0.32 1.50
CA TYR A 70 5.46 0.00 2.23
C TYR A 70 6.35 -1.24 2.22
N ALA A 71 7.62 -1.10 1.85
CA ALA A 71 8.54 -2.22 1.75
C ALA A 71 9.87 -1.90 2.40
N LYS A 72 10.48 -2.92 3.01
CA LYS A 72 11.79 -2.80 3.63
C LYS A 72 12.56 -4.11 3.49
N GLU A 73 13.79 -4.05 3.00
CA GLU A 73 14.70 -5.20 2.99
C GLU A 73 15.54 -5.20 4.24
N GLN A 74 15.59 -6.35 4.92
CA GLN A 74 16.38 -6.51 6.14
C GLN A 74 16.77 -7.97 6.32
N GLY A 75 18.06 -8.23 6.47
CA GLY A 75 18.56 -9.58 6.77
C GLY A 75 18.26 -10.62 5.69
N GLY A 76 18.26 -10.22 4.41
CA GLY A 76 17.92 -11.13 3.31
C GLY A 76 16.45 -11.39 3.14
N LYS A 77 15.60 -10.59 3.78
CA LYS A 77 14.14 -10.72 3.71
C LYS A 77 13.54 -9.42 3.25
N LEU A 78 12.46 -9.52 2.46
CA LEU A 78 11.67 -8.35 2.06
C LEU A 78 10.39 -8.33 2.86
N TYR A 79 10.19 -7.29 3.64
CA TYR A 79 8.95 -7.03 4.37
C TYR A 79 8.10 -6.09 3.55
N VAL A 80 6.84 -6.44 3.33
CA VAL A 80 5.90 -5.66 2.52
C VAL A 80 4.58 -5.50 3.26
N GLY A 81 4.04 -4.30 3.23
CA GLY A 81 2.70 -4.04 3.75
C GLY A 81 1.90 -3.23 2.76
N PHE A 82 0.58 -3.32 2.84
CA PHE A 82 -0.34 -2.68 1.91
C PHE A 82 -1.35 -1.83 2.65
N ARG A 83 -1.81 -0.77 2.00
CA ARG A 83 -2.82 0.12 2.57
C ARG A 83 -3.98 0.27 1.59
N PHE A 84 -5.18 0.14 2.12
CA PHE A 84 -6.43 0.33 1.39
C PHE A 84 -7.30 1.34 2.14
N SER A 85 -8.13 2.09 1.43
CA SER A 85 -9.05 3.02 2.04
C SER A 85 -10.25 3.26 1.13
N ALA A 86 -11.44 3.32 1.73
CA ALA A 86 -12.65 3.68 0.99
C ALA A 86 -12.62 5.13 0.52
N VAL A 87 -12.00 6.02 1.31
CA VAL A 87 -11.96 7.45 1.01
C VAL A 87 -10.71 7.80 0.20
N PHE A 88 -9.54 7.42 0.70
CA PHE A 88 -8.27 7.83 0.10
C PHE A 88 -7.81 6.94 -1.04
N GLY A 89 -8.43 5.77 -1.20
CA GLY A 89 -8.24 4.89 -2.35
C GLY A 89 -9.35 4.98 -3.38
N PHE A 90 -10.12 6.06 -3.38
CA PHE A 90 -11.34 6.23 -4.17
C PHE A 90 -11.12 6.03 -5.68
N PHE A 91 -9.97 6.45 -6.20
CA PHE A 91 -9.69 6.39 -7.64
C PHE A 91 -9.11 5.06 -8.10
N ASP A 92 -8.84 4.13 -7.19
CA ASP A 92 -8.31 2.81 -7.48
C ASP A 92 -9.29 1.74 -7.03
N ASN A 93 -9.23 0.57 -7.68
CA ASN A 93 -9.96 -0.59 -7.16
C ASN A 93 -9.14 -1.28 -6.08
N GLY A 94 -9.68 -2.33 -5.47
CA GLY A 94 -8.98 -3.07 -4.43
C GLY A 94 -7.90 -4.02 -4.94
N ASP A 95 -7.80 -4.20 -6.26
CA ASP A 95 -6.78 -5.04 -6.86
C ASP A 95 -5.49 -4.25 -7.03
N PHE A 96 -4.36 -4.92 -6.86
CA PHE A 96 -3.07 -4.27 -7.06
C PHE A 96 -2.10 -5.18 -7.79
N ASP A 97 -1.18 -4.54 -8.50
CA ASP A 97 -0.11 -5.17 -9.26
C ASP A 97 1.10 -4.25 -9.10
N ILE A 98 2.05 -4.65 -8.27
CA ILE A 98 3.19 -3.82 -7.93
C ILE A 98 4.49 -4.53 -8.21
N THR A 99 5.53 -3.74 -8.53
CA THR A 99 6.89 -4.23 -8.70
C THR A 99 7.77 -3.46 -7.72
N ILE A 100 8.46 -4.19 -6.84
CA ILE A 100 9.32 -3.60 -5.82
C ILE A 100 10.76 -3.84 -6.22
N PRO A 101 11.55 -2.80 -6.48
CA PRO A 101 12.96 -2.99 -6.80
C PRO A 101 13.73 -3.50 -5.59
N LEU A 102 14.63 -4.46 -5.83
CA LEU A 102 15.47 -5.04 -4.79
C LEU A 102 16.87 -4.43 -4.83
N LYS A 103 17.43 -4.23 -3.65
CA LYS A 103 18.80 -3.77 -3.50
C LYS A 103 19.80 -4.93 -3.44
N GLY A 104 19.35 -6.09 -2.98
CA GLY A 104 20.17 -7.27 -2.84
C GLY A 104 19.35 -8.54 -2.99
N GLU A 105 20.01 -9.68 -2.82
CA GLU A 105 19.36 -10.97 -2.91
C GLU A 105 18.51 -11.22 -1.66
N ILE A 106 17.31 -11.76 -1.86
CA ILE A 106 16.41 -12.09 -0.75
C ILE A 106 16.08 -13.58 -0.76
N SER A 107 15.80 -14.12 0.42
CA SER A 107 15.41 -15.51 0.59
C SER A 107 13.96 -15.69 0.99
N GLU A 108 13.29 -14.61 1.37
CA GLU A 108 11.91 -14.66 1.84
C GLU A 108 11.21 -13.34 1.61
N VAL A 109 9.91 -13.41 1.29
CA VAL A 109 9.02 -12.24 1.22
C VAL A 109 7.97 -12.41 2.32
N ILE A 110 7.85 -11.41 3.18
CA ILE A 110 6.95 -11.44 4.33
C ILE A 110 5.93 -10.32 4.22
N LEU A 111 4.65 -10.71 4.26
CA LEU A 111 3.55 -9.74 4.37
C LEU A 111 3.43 -9.31 5.82
N LYS A 112 3.63 -8.03 6.08
CA LYS A 112 3.60 -7.48 7.43
C LYS A 112 2.43 -6.52 7.58
N THR A 113 1.59 -6.77 8.58
CA THR A 113 0.41 -5.95 8.87
C THR A 113 0.40 -5.63 10.35
N GLY A 114 0.77 -4.39 10.70
CA GLY A 114 0.87 -4.00 12.10
C GLY A 114 1.84 -4.90 12.86
N MET A 115 1.28 -5.77 13.70
CA MET A 115 2.06 -6.69 14.53
C MET A 115 2.14 -8.12 13.96
N MET A 116 1.47 -8.38 12.83
CA MET A 116 1.43 -9.72 12.25
C MET A 116 2.37 -9.83 11.06
N GLU A 117 3.00 -11.00 10.92
CA GLU A 117 3.89 -11.31 9.82
C GLU A 117 3.50 -12.66 9.22
N THR A 118 3.41 -12.70 7.88
CA THR A 118 3.06 -13.92 7.15
C THR A 118 4.03 -14.09 6.00
N SER A 119 4.73 -15.22 5.95
CA SER A 119 5.61 -15.54 4.83
C SER A 119 4.75 -15.88 3.60
N VAL A 120 5.00 -15.19 2.48
CA VAL A 120 4.24 -15.41 1.24
C VAL A 120 5.10 -15.98 0.13
N TRP A 121 6.40 -15.99 0.30
CA TRP A 121 7.34 -16.56 -0.66
C TRP A 121 8.66 -16.92 0.04
N THR A 122 9.22 -18.07 -0.30
CA THR A 122 10.57 -18.43 0.13
C THR A 122 11.37 -18.95 -1.07
N ALA A 123 12.68 -18.78 -1.01
CA ALA A 123 13.57 -19.25 -2.07
C ALA A 123 13.52 -20.77 -2.25
N GLN A 124 13.20 -21.49 -1.19
CA GLN A 124 13.12 -22.95 -1.24
C GLN A 124 11.80 -23.46 -1.81
N ASN A 125 10.69 -22.80 -1.48
CA ASN A 125 9.35 -23.31 -1.77
C ASN A 125 8.57 -22.47 -2.79
N GLY A 126 9.11 -21.31 -3.18
CA GLY A 126 8.38 -20.37 -4.04
C GLY A 126 7.19 -19.75 -3.33
N SER A 127 6.14 -19.40 -4.07
CA SER A 127 4.93 -18.83 -3.49
C SER A 127 4.27 -19.84 -2.57
N LEU A 128 3.98 -19.43 -1.34
CA LEU A 128 3.35 -20.31 -0.36
C LEU A 128 1.84 -20.32 -0.55
N PRO A 129 1.18 -21.50 -0.30
CA PRO A 129 -0.26 -21.56 -0.36
C PRO A 129 -0.87 -20.66 0.69
N ARG A 130 -2.03 -20.08 0.35
CA ARG A 130 -2.76 -19.27 1.30
C ARG A 130 -3.19 -20.11 2.49
N SER A 131 -2.98 -19.57 3.67
CA SER A 131 -3.65 -20.10 4.85
C SER A 131 -5.10 -19.61 4.81
N GLU A 132 -6.00 -20.50 4.58
CA GLU A 132 -7.42 -20.18 4.55
C GLU A 132 -8.04 -20.40 5.90
#